data_0a3bda80451b166db82087b1dec2805b
#
_entry.id   0a3bda80451b166db82087b1dec2805b
#
_cell.length_a   1.000
_cell.length_b   1.000
_cell.length_c   1.000
_cell.angle_alpha   90.00
_cell.angle_beta   90.00
_cell.angle_gamma   90.00
#
_symmetry.space_group_name_H-M   'P 1'
#
loop_
_entity.id
_entity.type
_entity.pdbx_description
1 polymer ?
#
loop_
_entity_poly.entity_id
_entity_poly.type
_entity_poly.pdbx_seq_one_letter_code
_entity_poly.pdbx_strand_id
1 'polypeptide(L)'
;MGAERSFTVVGDNSMPSYPISAEERLDSHFFIQWNLKRWRKSEFRQLAEPDVGWYGFQLFCEAHDETPVGTLPTNERLLAKALGITLERWQQLCERDITPLHGWYKVRCDNGEVRYAHNVVTEVAEEALKSKRRNAADAENRKVAKQLKDLEAMIKERIGAGQLMNNPMFLDRFNAFLEEHYPGKQRREALVRQALNEFMEAQG
;
A
#
# COMPACT_ATOMS: atom_id res chain seq x y z
N MET A 1 -29.88 -35.84 39.16
CA MET A 1 -29.85 -34.38 38.86
C MET A 1 -28.46 -34.03 38.38
N GLY A 2 -28.29 -34.03 37.05
CA GLY A 2 -27.03 -33.67 36.39
C GLY A 2 -26.97 -32.15 36.21
N ALA A 3 -25.97 -31.52 36.75
CA ALA A 3 -25.71 -30.10 36.53
C ALA A 3 -25.09 -29.93 35.14
N GLU A 4 -25.84 -29.36 34.19
CA GLU A 4 -25.34 -28.88 32.91
C GLU A 4 -24.35 -27.74 33.17
N ARG A 5 -23.08 -28.00 32.88
CA ARG A 5 -22.06 -26.94 32.81
C ARG A 5 -22.27 -26.16 31.50
N SER A 6 -22.94 -25.04 31.58
CA SER A 6 -23.00 -24.08 30.47
C SER A 6 -21.60 -23.49 30.26
N PHE A 7 -20.97 -23.84 29.17
CA PHE A 7 -19.77 -23.15 28.69
C PHE A 7 -20.20 -21.81 28.13
N THR A 8 -19.99 -20.76 28.92
CA THR A 8 -20.07 -19.39 28.38
C THR A 8 -18.86 -19.20 27.48
N VAL A 9 -19.08 -19.15 26.17
CA VAL A 9 -18.09 -18.67 25.22
C VAL A 9 -17.84 -17.21 25.57
N VAL A 10 -16.76 -16.93 26.30
CA VAL A 10 -16.28 -15.57 26.52
C VAL A 10 -15.89 -15.06 25.11
N GLY A 11 -16.67 -14.13 24.60
CA GLY A 11 -16.49 -13.59 23.27
C GLY A 11 -15.06 -13.07 23.10
N ASP A 12 -14.43 -13.48 22.01
CA ASP A 12 -13.10 -13.13 21.51
C ASP A 12 -13.00 -11.64 21.10
N ASN A 13 -13.63 -10.77 21.86
CA ASN A 13 -13.80 -9.35 21.58
C ASN A 13 -12.66 -8.48 22.17
N SER A 14 -11.60 -9.10 22.70
CA SER A 14 -10.47 -8.38 23.32
C SER A 14 -9.27 -8.19 22.41
N MET A 15 -9.26 -8.84 21.22
CA MET A 15 -8.13 -8.75 20.31
C MET A 15 -8.27 -7.51 19.41
N PRO A 16 -7.25 -6.63 19.36
CA PRO A 16 -7.32 -5.43 18.51
C PRO A 16 -7.41 -5.80 17.03
N SER A 17 -8.17 -5.00 16.26
CA SER A 17 -8.23 -5.11 14.81
C SER A 17 -6.97 -4.53 14.19
N TYR A 18 -6.47 -5.17 13.13
CA TYR A 18 -5.33 -4.65 12.37
C TYR A 18 -5.80 -3.55 11.41
N PRO A 19 -5.11 -2.39 11.32
CA PRO A 19 -5.59 -1.24 10.57
C PRO A 19 -5.38 -1.34 9.04
N ILE A 20 -4.46 -2.20 8.58
CA ILE A 20 -4.15 -2.36 7.15
C ILE A 20 -4.94 -3.56 6.60
N SER A 21 -5.66 -3.33 5.49
CA SER A 21 -6.42 -4.39 4.83
C SER A 21 -5.51 -5.46 4.23
N ALA A 22 -5.99 -6.70 4.25
CA ALA A 22 -5.34 -7.84 3.60
C ALA A 22 -5.28 -7.73 2.06
N GLU A 23 -5.99 -6.78 1.47
CA GLU A 23 -5.93 -6.49 0.03
C GLU A 23 -4.78 -5.54 -0.35
N GLU A 24 -4.25 -4.79 0.61
CA GLU A 24 -3.15 -3.86 0.37
C GLU A 24 -1.83 -4.59 0.11
N ARG A 25 -1.04 -4.06 -0.83
CA ARG A 25 0.27 -4.60 -1.23
C ARG A 25 1.31 -3.50 -1.37
N LEU A 26 2.55 -3.85 -1.09
CA LEU A 26 3.72 -2.99 -1.28
C LEU A 26 4.65 -3.49 -2.40
N ASP A 27 4.14 -4.24 -3.38
CA ASP A 27 4.91 -4.95 -4.42
C ASP A 27 5.91 -4.07 -5.19
N SER A 28 5.70 -2.76 -5.22
CA SER A 28 6.60 -1.79 -5.87
C SER A 28 7.56 -1.09 -4.90
N HIS A 29 7.53 -1.43 -3.61
CA HIS A 29 8.37 -0.83 -2.58
C HIS A 29 9.47 -1.80 -2.17
N PHE A 30 10.62 -1.72 -2.86
CA PHE A 30 11.80 -2.57 -2.60
C PHE A 30 12.65 -2.10 -1.42
N PHE A 31 12.27 -1.00 -0.77
CA PHE A 31 13.02 -0.41 0.33
C PHE A 31 12.13 -0.24 1.55
N ILE A 32 12.61 -0.73 2.68
CA ILE A 32 11.98 -0.47 3.97
C ILE A 32 12.52 0.83 4.56
N GLN A 33 11.66 1.71 5.05
CA GLN A 33 12.09 2.91 5.77
C GLN A 33 12.52 2.54 7.18
N TRP A 34 13.76 2.83 7.53
CA TRP A 34 14.32 2.47 8.82
C TRP A 34 14.69 3.70 9.65
N ASN A 35 14.00 3.93 10.76
CA ASN A 35 14.34 5.00 11.69
C ASN A 35 15.52 4.59 12.56
N LEU A 36 16.75 4.85 12.10
CA LEU A 36 18.00 4.49 12.77
C LEU A 36 18.09 5.03 14.20
N LYS A 37 17.59 6.25 14.45
CA LYS A 37 17.64 6.87 15.78
C LYS A 37 16.72 6.13 16.76
N ARG A 38 15.50 5.78 16.34
CA ARG A 38 14.53 5.01 17.13
C ARG A 38 15.07 3.60 17.39
N TRP A 39 15.59 2.93 16.35
CA TRP A 39 16.17 1.60 16.45
C TRP A 39 17.32 1.55 17.47
N ARG A 40 18.31 2.46 17.37
CA ARG A 40 19.47 2.48 18.27
C ARG A 40 19.10 2.73 19.73
N LYS A 41 17.96 3.40 19.99
CA LYS A 41 17.45 3.72 21.34
C LYS A 41 16.40 2.73 21.83
N SER A 42 16.00 1.76 21.03
CA SER A 42 14.99 0.78 21.44
C SER A 42 15.57 -0.16 22.51
N GLU A 43 14.75 -0.51 23.48
CA GLU A 43 15.07 -1.50 24.51
C GLU A 43 15.49 -2.83 23.88
N PHE A 44 14.74 -3.29 22.88
CA PHE A 44 15.07 -4.48 22.11
C PHE A 44 16.51 -4.47 21.60
N ARG A 45 16.92 -3.40 20.89
CA ARG A 45 18.28 -3.31 20.33
C ARG A 45 19.39 -3.26 21.41
N GLN A 46 19.09 -2.70 22.57
CA GLN A 46 20.07 -2.53 23.65
C GLN A 46 20.23 -3.76 24.52
N LEU A 47 19.17 -4.52 24.75
CA LEU A 47 19.12 -5.60 25.72
C LEU A 47 19.07 -7.00 25.08
N ALA A 48 18.63 -7.12 23.81
CA ALA A 48 18.60 -8.40 23.12
C ALA A 48 20.02 -8.96 22.92
N GLU A 49 20.17 -10.27 23.10
CA GLU A 49 21.39 -10.97 22.68
C GLU A 49 21.62 -10.81 21.16
N PRO A 50 22.87 -10.86 20.67
CA PRO A 50 23.17 -10.53 19.27
C PRO A 50 22.40 -11.34 18.24
N ASP A 51 22.17 -12.65 18.49
CA ASP A 51 21.40 -13.54 17.62
C ASP A 51 19.90 -13.23 17.67
N VAL A 52 19.34 -12.96 18.86
CA VAL A 52 17.95 -12.52 19.03
C VAL A 52 17.73 -11.18 18.30
N GLY A 53 18.67 -10.25 18.47
CA GLY A 53 18.63 -8.95 17.79
C GLY A 53 18.64 -9.07 16.27
N TRP A 54 19.44 -10.00 15.74
CA TRP A 54 19.50 -10.30 14.31
C TRP A 54 18.18 -10.90 13.78
N TYR A 55 17.67 -11.94 14.43
CA TYR A 55 16.44 -12.59 13.99
C TYR A 55 15.21 -11.69 14.16
N GLY A 56 15.16 -10.89 15.23
CA GLY A 56 14.09 -9.89 15.36
C GLY A 56 14.13 -8.82 14.27
N PHE A 57 15.34 -8.37 13.87
CA PHE A 57 15.49 -7.48 12.71
C PHE A 57 14.99 -8.14 11.41
N GLN A 58 15.31 -9.41 11.18
CA GLN A 58 14.80 -10.13 10.02
C GLN A 58 13.27 -10.22 10.03
N LEU A 59 12.65 -10.48 11.20
CA LEU A 59 11.18 -10.48 11.30
C LEU A 59 10.55 -9.13 10.93
N PHE A 60 11.18 -8.01 11.23
CA PHE A 60 10.72 -6.70 10.74
C PHE A 60 10.76 -6.62 9.21
N CYS A 61 11.80 -7.17 8.59
CA CYS A 61 11.92 -7.19 7.13
C CYS A 61 10.88 -8.14 6.49
N GLU A 62 10.73 -9.36 7.03
CA GLU A 62 9.75 -10.33 6.55
C GLU A 62 8.31 -9.78 6.61
N ALA A 63 7.95 -9.10 7.70
CA ALA A 63 6.63 -8.51 7.87
C ALA A 63 6.28 -7.45 6.79
N HIS A 64 7.28 -6.84 6.17
CA HIS A 64 7.05 -5.85 5.12
C HIS A 64 6.42 -6.45 3.86
N ASP A 65 6.78 -7.71 3.55
CA ASP A 65 6.32 -8.42 2.35
C ASP A 65 5.15 -9.39 2.62
N GLU A 66 4.74 -9.51 3.89
CA GLU A 66 3.63 -10.38 4.30
C GLU A 66 2.24 -9.82 3.92
N THR A 67 1.25 -10.68 4.04
CA THR A 67 -0.17 -10.33 3.83
C THR A 67 -0.99 -10.65 5.07
N PRO A 68 -1.64 -9.66 5.69
CA PRO A 68 -1.54 -8.20 5.47
C PRO A 68 -0.14 -7.64 5.72
N VAL A 69 0.22 -6.59 4.96
CA VAL A 69 1.53 -5.92 5.09
C VAL A 69 1.78 -5.48 6.53
N GLY A 70 2.98 -5.72 7.04
CA GLY A 70 3.38 -5.34 8.40
C GLY A 70 2.96 -6.34 9.48
N THR A 71 2.52 -7.53 9.09
CA THR A 71 2.16 -8.61 10.02
C THR A 71 3.06 -9.83 9.86
N LEU A 72 3.00 -10.75 10.84
CA LEU A 72 3.66 -12.06 10.77
C LEU A 72 2.65 -13.18 11.06
N PRO A 73 2.86 -14.38 10.52
CA PRO A 73 2.05 -15.54 10.88
C PRO A 73 2.23 -15.88 12.37
N THR A 74 1.19 -16.47 12.99
CA THR A 74 1.29 -16.96 14.38
C THR A 74 1.86 -18.37 14.49
N ASN A 75 2.08 -19.03 13.36
CA ASN A 75 2.62 -20.37 13.32
C ASN A 75 4.15 -20.34 13.43
N GLU A 76 4.70 -20.90 14.50
CA GLU A 76 6.14 -20.92 14.79
C GLU A 76 6.98 -21.60 13.70
N ARG A 77 6.44 -22.64 13.05
CA ARG A 77 7.13 -23.32 11.94
C ARG A 77 7.32 -22.40 10.74
N LEU A 78 6.34 -21.53 10.47
CA LEU A 78 6.45 -20.53 9.40
C LEU A 78 7.47 -19.46 9.76
N LEU A 79 7.48 -18.99 11.01
CA LEU A 79 8.45 -18.03 11.50
C LEU A 79 9.89 -18.61 11.44
N ALA A 80 10.09 -19.82 11.92
CA ALA A 80 11.40 -20.49 11.83
C ALA A 80 11.85 -20.65 10.37
N LYS A 81 10.94 -21.04 9.47
CA LYS A 81 11.22 -21.18 8.03
C LYS A 81 11.60 -19.84 7.38
N ALA A 82 10.88 -18.76 7.68
CA ALA A 82 11.18 -17.43 7.18
C ALA A 82 12.58 -16.95 7.58
N LEU A 83 12.99 -17.30 8.80
CA LEU A 83 14.33 -16.99 9.34
C LEU A 83 15.43 -17.98 8.90
N GLY A 84 15.10 -19.05 8.16
CA GLY A 84 16.04 -20.07 7.72
C GLY A 84 16.64 -20.90 8.86
N ILE A 85 15.91 -21.07 9.98
CA ILE A 85 16.35 -21.84 11.16
C ILE A 85 15.41 -23.02 11.44
N THR A 86 15.87 -23.95 12.29
CA THR A 86 15.03 -25.07 12.73
C THR A 86 13.99 -24.62 13.76
N LEU A 87 12.91 -25.39 13.92
CA LEU A 87 11.89 -25.11 14.93
C LEU A 87 12.48 -25.14 16.35
N GLU A 88 13.40 -26.09 16.61
CA GLU A 88 14.07 -26.20 17.91
C GLU A 88 14.89 -24.94 18.21
N ARG A 89 15.58 -24.40 17.20
CA ARG A 89 16.33 -23.15 17.35
C ARG A 89 15.41 -21.97 17.62
N TRP A 90 14.29 -21.89 16.91
CA TRP A 90 13.26 -20.88 17.16
C TRP A 90 12.76 -20.92 18.60
N GLN A 91 12.42 -22.12 19.11
CA GLN A 91 11.96 -22.31 20.47
C GLN A 91 12.99 -21.85 21.50
N GLN A 92 14.27 -22.22 21.32
CA GLN A 92 15.37 -21.76 22.18
C GLN A 92 15.48 -20.20 22.21
N LEU A 93 15.23 -19.53 21.09
CA LEU A 93 15.23 -18.06 21.04
C LEU A 93 14.03 -17.48 21.77
N CYS A 94 12.87 -18.16 21.75
CA CYS A 94 11.67 -17.73 22.44
C CYS A 94 11.70 -17.98 23.96
N GLU A 95 12.65 -18.77 24.48
CA GLU A 95 12.90 -18.99 25.91
C GLU A 95 13.78 -17.91 26.56
N ARG A 96 14.33 -16.96 25.74
CA ARG A 96 15.19 -15.88 26.25
C ARG A 96 14.35 -14.79 26.94
N ASP A 97 14.95 -14.01 27.82
CA ASP A 97 14.30 -12.86 28.49
C ASP A 97 13.75 -11.86 27.47
N ILE A 98 14.53 -11.60 26.40
CA ILE A 98 14.09 -10.85 25.24
C ILE A 98 14.10 -11.80 24.03
N THR A 99 12.93 -11.94 23.41
CA THR A 99 12.69 -12.86 22.30
C THR A 99 12.70 -12.12 20.96
N PRO A 100 12.83 -12.79 19.81
CA PRO A 100 12.70 -12.17 18.49
C PRO A 100 11.31 -11.52 18.27
N LEU A 101 10.29 -11.96 19.02
CA LEU A 101 8.93 -11.39 19.01
C LEU A 101 8.72 -10.30 20.08
N HIS A 102 9.78 -9.71 20.62
CA HIS A 102 9.65 -8.62 21.58
C HIS A 102 8.86 -7.44 20.98
N GLY A 103 7.79 -7.02 21.65
CA GLY A 103 6.90 -5.95 21.20
C GLY A 103 5.84 -6.35 20.15
N TRP A 104 5.85 -7.61 19.70
CA TRP A 104 4.80 -8.15 18.85
C TRP A 104 3.59 -8.59 19.67
N TYR A 105 2.38 -8.37 19.14
CA TYR A 105 1.12 -8.76 19.78
C TYR A 105 0.14 -9.29 18.74
N LYS A 106 -0.82 -10.09 19.19
CA LYS A 106 -1.83 -10.68 18.30
C LYS A 106 -2.89 -9.67 17.91
N VAL A 107 -3.27 -9.68 16.65
CA VAL A 107 -4.32 -8.84 16.04
C VAL A 107 -5.25 -9.71 15.21
N ARG A 108 -6.48 -9.23 15.00
CA ARG A 108 -7.43 -9.80 14.05
C ARG A 108 -7.40 -8.97 12.77
N CYS A 109 -7.12 -9.63 11.64
CA CYS A 109 -7.16 -9.02 10.32
C CYS A 109 -8.59 -9.04 9.73
N ASP A 110 -8.84 -8.20 8.73
CA ASP A 110 -10.14 -8.09 8.05
C ASP A 110 -10.54 -9.36 7.27
N ASN A 111 -9.56 -10.18 6.87
CA ASN A 111 -9.77 -11.51 6.28
C ASN A 111 -10.08 -12.61 7.33
N GLY A 112 -10.21 -12.26 8.60
CA GLY A 112 -10.51 -13.16 9.71
C GLY A 112 -9.30 -13.87 10.34
N GLU A 113 -8.09 -13.74 9.75
CA GLU A 113 -6.88 -14.35 10.30
C GLU A 113 -6.42 -13.65 11.58
N VAL A 114 -5.80 -14.44 12.49
CA VAL A 114 -5.05 -13.92 13.63
C VAL A 114 -3.57 -13.91 13.28
N ARG A 115 -2.96 -12.73 13.37
CA ARG A 115 -1.55 -12.53 13.04
C ARG A 115 -0.81 -11.77 14.14
N TYR A 116 0.51 -11.73 14.09
CA TYR A 116 1.30 -10.83 14.92
C TYR A 116 1.45 -9.47 14.22
N ALA A 117 1.29 -8.38 14.98
CA ALA A 117 1.59 -7.02 14.56
C ALA A 117 2.58 -6.38 15.55
N HIS A 118 3.31 -5.38 15.08
CA HIS A 118 4.22 -4.58 15.90
C HIS A 118 4.00 -3.10 15.58
N ASN A 119 3.80 -2.25 16.60
CA ASN A 119 3.44 -0.84 16.41
C ASN A 119 4.35 -0.09 15.42
N VAL A 120 5.67 -0.29 15.54
CA VAL A 120 6.64 0.37 14.64
C VAL A 120 6.53 -0.13 13.22
N VAL A 121 6.34 -1.44 13.02
CA VAL A 121 6.20 -2.04 11.69
C VAL A 121 4.91 -1.59 11.03
N THR A 122 3.80 -1.57 11.79
CA THR A 122 2.51 -1.07 11.31
C THR A 122 2.62 0.39 10.87
N GLU A 123 3.21 1.26 11.69
CA GLU A 123 3.46 2.68 11.36
C GLU A 123 4.26 2.84 10.05
N VAL A 124 5.33 2.07 9.87
CA VAL A 124 6.16 2.10 8.65
C VAL A 124 5.36 1.59 7.44
N ALA A 125 4.58 0.53 7.60
CA ALA A 125 3.73 -0.01 6.54
C ALA A 125 2.64 0.98 6.11
N GLU A 126 1.95 1.64 7.06
CA GLU A 126 0.96 2.67 6.78
C GLU A 126 1.56 3.85 6.01
N GLU A 127 2.74 4.33 6.41
CA GLU A 127 3.41 5.44 5.71
C GLU A 127 3.86 5.04 4.30
N ALA A 128 4.34 3.80 4.11
CA ALA A 128 4.69 3.28 2.79
C ALA A 128 3.46 3.19 1.87
N LEU A 129 2.33 2.70 2.36
CA LEU A 129 1.06 2.64 1.62
C LEU A 129 0.53 4.03 1.27
N LYS A 130 0.59 4.97 2.21
CA LYS A 130 0.23 6.37 1.98
C LYS A 130 1.11 7.01 0.91
N SER A 131 2.41 6.76 0.94
CA SER A 131 3.36 7.22 -0.08
C SER A 131 3.05 6.62 -1.45
N LYS A 132 2.76 5.30 -1.52
CA LYS A 132 2.34 4.61 -2.75
C LYS A 132 1.10 5.26 -3.37
N ARG A 133 0.06 5.50 -2.56
CA ARG A 133 -1.20 6.15 -3.03
C ARG A 133 -0.95 7.55 -3.54
N ARG A 134 -0.15 8.37 -2.83
CA ARG A 134 0.23 9.72 -3.27
C ARG A 134 0.99 9.69 -4.59
N ASN A 135 1.99 8.82 -4.71
CA ASN A 135 2.79 8.70 -5.94
C ASN A 135 1.94 8.26 -7.14
N ALA A 136 0.96 7.36 -6.93
CA ALA A 136 0.02 6.95 -7.97
C ALA A 136 -0.88 8.11 -8.43
N ALA A 137 -1.43 8.89 -7.49
CA ALA A 137 -2.24 10.09 -7.81
C ALA A 137 -1.41 11.15 -8.57
N ASP A 138 -0.17 11.40 -8.13
CA ASP A 138 0.74 12.34 -8.79
C ASP A 138 1.14 11.87 -10.21
N ALA A 139 1.29 10.55 -10.41
CA ALA A 139 1.56 9.98 -11.73
C ALA A 139 0.37 10.15 -12.68
N GLU A 140 -0.85 9.91 -12.21
CA GLU A 140 -2.06 10.12 -12.99
C GLU A 140 -2.27 11.60 -13.33
N ASN A 141 -2.11 12.50 -12.35
CA ASN A 141 -2.18 13.95 -12.59
C ASN A 141 -1.17 14.42 -13.66
N ARG A 142 0.08 13.92 -13.59
CA ARG A 142 1.10 14.22 -14.61
C ARG A 142 0.73 13.69 -15.99
N LYS A 143 0.13 12.50 -16.06
CA LYS A 143 -0.35 11.92 -17.32
C LYS A 143 -1.46 12.76 -17.94
N VAL A 144 -2.46 13.17 -17.15
CA VAL A 144 -3.55 14.04 -17.60
C VAL A 144 -3.01 15.40 -18.07
N ALA A 145 -2.13 16.03 -17.28
CA ALA A 145 -1.52 17.31 -17.66
C ALA A 145 -0.73 17.22 -18.97
N LYS A 146 0.01 16.11 -19.16
CA LYS A 146 0.72 15.86 -20.43
C LYS A 146 -0.25 15.69 -21.59
N GLN A 147 -1.32 14.92 -21.42
CA GLN A 147 -2.34 14.71 -22.47
C GLN A 147 -3.01 16.02 -22.88
N LEU A 148 -3.33 16.90 -21.93
CA LEU A 148 -3.90 18.23 -22.22
C LEU A 148 -2.91 19.12 -22.97
N LYS A 149 -1.64 19.12 -22.55
CA LYS A 149 -0.60 19.88 -23.24
C LYS A 149 -0.36 19.38 -24.68
N ASP A 150 -0.34 18.07 -24.89
CA ASP A 150 -0.18 17.46 -26.20
C ASP A 150 -1.40 17.77 -27.10
N LEU A 151 -2.62 17.77 -26.55
CA LEU A 151 -3.86 18.14 -27.23
C LEU A 151 -3.85 19.63 -27.63
N GLU A 152 -3.45 20.50 -26.71
CA GLU A 152 -3.30 21.94 -26.96
C GLU A 152 -2.32 22.22 -28.11
N ALA A 153 -1.14 21.62 -28.06
CA ALA A 153 -0.13 21.75 -29.11
C ALA A 153 -0.66 21.26 -30.49
N MET A 154 -1.37 20.11 -30.49
CA MET A 154 -1.98 19.59 -31.70
C MET A 154 -3.01 20.54 -32.31
N ILE A 155 -3.89 21.13 -31.50
CA ILE A 155 -4.91 22.09 -31.96
C ILE A 155 -4.26 23.35 -32.49
N LYS A 156 -3.26 23.90 -31.79
CA LYS A 156 -2.57 25.12 -32.19
C LYS A 156 -1.72 24.93 -33.45
N GLU A 157 -0.86 23.92 -33.47
CA GLU A 157 0.24 23.82 -34.45
C GLU A 157 -0.14 22.95 -35.65
N ARG A 158 -0.94 21.89 -35.47
CA ARG A 158 -1.28 20.96 -36.56
C ARG A 158 -2.64 21.23 -37.17
N ILE A 159 -3.64 21.54 -36.33
CA ILE A 159 -4.99 21.84 -36.82
C ILE A 159 -5.13 23.31 -37.24
N GLY A 160 -4.33 24.19 -36.66
CA GLY A 160 -4.36 25.63 -36.96
C GLY A 160 -5.51 26.39 -36.29
N ALA A 161 -6.12 25.83 -35.24
CA ALA A 161 -7.28 26.38 -34.53
C ALA A 161 -6.90 27.03 -33.18
N GLY A 162 -5.72 27.65 -33.10
CA GLY A 162 -5.18 28.23 -31.87
C GLY A 162 -6.05 29.32 -31.23
N GLN A 163 -6.88 30.01 -32.04
CA GLN A 163 -7.86 31.02 -31.54
C GLN A 163 -8.87 30.43 -30.53
N LEU A 164 -9.14 29.12 -30.56
CA LEU A 164 -10.05 28.49 -29.62
C LEU A 164 -9.50 28.50 -28.19
N MET A 165 -8.18 28.59 -28.03
CA MET A 165 -7.52 28.70 -26.72
C MET A 165 -7.73 30.05 -26.02
N ASN A 166 -8.33 31.02 -26.68
CA ASN A 166 -8.74 32.29 -26.05
C ASN A 166 -9.86 32.06 -25.00
N ASN A 167 -10.62 30.98 -25.14
CA ASN A 167 -11.52 30.51 -24.09
C ASN A 167 -10.79 29.57 -23.11
N PRO A 168 -10.56 30.00 -21.88
CA PRO A 168 -9.78 29.18 -20.92
C PRO A 168 -10.44 27.83 -20.58
N MET A 169 -11.77 27.72 -20.74
CA MET A 169 -12.51 26.49 -20.47
C MET A 169 -12.61 25.56 -21.70
N PHE A 170 -12.13 26.00 -22.87
CA PHE A 170 -12.29 25.25 -24.11
C PHE A 170 -11.58 23.90 -24.04
N LEU A 171 -10.31 23.90 -23.64
CA LEU A 171 -9.48 22.70 -23.63
C LEU A 171 -10.04 21.62 -22.73
N ASP A 172 -10.48 21.98 -21.53
CA ASP A 172 -11.08 21.04 -20.55
C ASP A 172 -12.40 20.48 -21.08
N ARG A 173 -13.27 21.32 -21.64
CA ARG A 173 -14.56 20.88 -22.18
C ARG A 173 -14.37 19.98 -23.41
N PHE A 174 -13.43 20.30 -24.28
CA PHE A 174 -13.13 19.48 -25.44
C PHE A 174 -12.45 18.17 -25.05
N ASN A 175 -11.58 18.17 -24.03
CA ASN A 175 -11.01 16.96 -23.47
C ASN A 175 -12.11 16.03 -22.90
N ALA A 176 -13.06 16.58 -22.13
CA ALA A 176 -14.19 15.82 -21.62
C ALA A 176 -15.03 15.21 -22.76
N PHE A 177 -15.31 15.98 -23.80
CA PHE A 177 -16.01 15.49 -25.01
C PHE A 177 -15.26 14.31 -25.66
N LEU A 178 -13.93 14.41 -25.80
CA LEU A 178 -13.13 13.33 -26.36
C LEU A 178 -13.17 12.05 -25.49
N GLU A 179 -13.19 12.20 -24.17
CA GLU A 179 -13.28 11.06 -23.25
C GLU A 179 -14.65 10.36 -23.31
N GLU A 180 -15.72 11.14 -23.45
CA GLU A 180 -17.09 10.65 -23.54
C GLU A 180 -17.39 9.97 -24.88
N HIS A 181 -17.01 10.62 -26.00
CA HIS A 181 -17.42 10.15 -27.34
C HIS A 181 -16.40 9.22 -28.00
N TYR A 182 -15.13 9.26 -27.56
CA TYR A 182 -14.04 8.47 -28.12
C TYR A 182 -13.23 7.72 -27.05
N PRO A 183 -13.88 7.00 -26.14
CA PRO A 183 -13.21 6.34 -25.02
C PRO A 183 -12.13 5.36 -25.52
N GLY A 184 -10.93 5.44 -24.94
CA GLY A 184 -9.82 4.54 -25.24
C GLY A 184 -9.20 4.67 -26.63
N LYS A 185 -9.67 5.57 -27.50
CA LYS A 185 -9.06 5.80 -28.81
C LYS A 185 -7.82 6.68 -28.71
N GLN A 186 -6.81 6.32 -29.51
CA GLN A 186 -5.60 7.12 -29.61
C GLN A 186 -5.92 8.47 -30.27
N ARG A 187 -5.54 9.58 -29.62
CA ARG A 187 -5.78 10.96 -30.07
C ARG A 187 -4.85 11.35 -31.22
N ARG A 188 -5.08 10.76 -32.40
CA ARG A 188 -4.37 11.14 -33.63
C ARG A 188 -5.00 12.40 -34.24
N GLU A 189 -4.23 13.16 -35.02
CA GLU A 189 -4.67 14.41 -35.64
C GLU A 189 -6.01 14.29 -36.37
N ALA A 190 -6.19 13.24 -37.17
CA ALA A 190 -7.45 13.02 -37.92
C ALA A 190 -8.67 12.88 -37.00
N LEU A 191 -8.51 12.11 -35.91
CA LEU A 191 -9.58 11.93 -34.93
C LEU A 191 -9.87 13.24 -34.18
N VAL A 192 -8.84 13.95 -33.76
CA VAL A 192 -9.01 15.23 -33.03
C VAL A 192 -9.63 16.28 -33.93
N ARG A 193 -9.30 16.34 -35.21
CA ARG A 193 -9.92 17.24 -36.21
C ARG A 193 -11.40 16.92 -36.40
N GLN A 194 -11.76 15.65 -36.56
CA GLN A 194 -13.14 15.19 -36.67
C GLN A 194 -13.94 15.56 -35.40
N ALA A 195 -13.43 15.17 -34.23
CA ALA A 195 -14.08 15.43 -32.95
C ALA A 195 -14.24 16.93 -32.66
N LEU A 196 -13.29 17.76 -33.14
CA LEU A 196 -13.39 19.22 -33.00
C LEU A 196 -14.57 19.79 -33.80
N ASN A 197 -14.78 19.32 -35.03
CA ASN A 197 -15.93 19.72 -35.84
C ASN A 197 -17.24 19.33 -35.15
N GLU A 198 -17.36 18.06 -34.72
CA GLU A 198 -18.55 17.58 -34.01
C GLU A 198 -18.82 18.37 -32.71
N PHE A 199 -17.76 18.68 -31.95
CA PHE A 199 -17.86 19.47 -30.72
C PHE A 199 -18.34 20.91 -30.99
N MET A 200 -17.87 21.53 -32.06
CA MET A 200 -18.30 22.90 -32.46
C MET A 200 -19.72 22.91 -32.96
N GLU A 201 -20.16 21.91 -33.73
CA GLU A 201 -21.55 21.78 -34.19
C GLU A 201 -22.52 21.56 -33.02
N ALA A 202 -22.13 20.83 -31.98
CA ALA A 202 -22.96 20.61 -30.79
C ALA A 202 -23.10 21.85 -29.88
N GLN A 203 -22.31 22.92 -30.12
CA GLN A 203 -22.34 24.15 -29.33
C GLN A 203 -23.02 25.33 -30.06
N GLY A 204 -23.32 25.21 -31.34
CA GLY A 204 -24.01 26.21 -32.18
C GLY A 204 -25.49 25.96 -32.25
#